data_741be7d7e797ab48620245669b916e48
#
_entry.id   741be7d7e797ab48620245669b916e48
#
_cell.length_a   1.000
_cell.length_b   1.000
_cell.length_c   1.000
_cell.angle_alpha   90.00
_cell.angle_beta   90.00
_cell.angle_gamma   90.00
#
_symmetry.space_group_name_H-M   'P 1'
#
loop_
_entity.id
_entity.type
_entity.pdbx_description
1 polymer ?
#
loop_
_entity_poly.entity_id
_entity_poly.type
_entity_poly.pdbx_seq_one_letter_code
_entity_poly.pdbx_strand_id
1 'polypeptide(L)'
;MTAKITLIGQPYHLQVKNGIASFFIMTGPASSTAPKGLTLFKAVTYRVECSERQFNRGRVDTQDQSELILEGYLEPRVDEQGKPYIAVVALSVISKQVQSARKLEQLRDETVKAEEVYEQTCEQFGDESPQAQAASEAFEKVKAGWLKFKAMQTTSP
;
A
#
# COMPACT_ATOMS: atom_id res chain seq x y z
N MET A 1 1.14 -19.45 -17.63
CA MET A 1 1.72 -18.65 -16.50
C MET A 1 0.98 -17.33 -16.45
N THR A 2 0.35 -17.00 -15.33
CA THR A 2 -0.31 -15.70 -15.10
C THR A 2 0.72 -14.73 -14.55
N ALA A 3 0.88 -13.57 -15.21
CA ALA A 3 1.79 -12.54 -14.72
C ALA A 3 1.18 -11.79 -13.53
N LYS A 4 1.88 -11.77 -12.40
CA LYS A 4 1.50 -10.93 -11.25
C LYS A 4 1.89 -9.47 -11.56
N ILE A 5 1.00 -8.54 -11.23
CA ILE A 5 1.20 -7.11 -11.43
C ILE A 5 0.82 -6.36 -10.16
N THR A 6 1.55 -5.29 -9.88
CA THR A 6 1.20 -4.29 -8.86
C THR A 6 0.95 -2.97 -9.56
N LEU A 7 -0.19 -2.35 -9.30
CA LEU A 7 -0.58 -1.05 -9.86
C LEU A 7 -0.82 -0.05 -8.73
N ILE A 8 -0.45 1.21 -8.99
CA ILE A 8 -0.74 2.33 -8.12
C ILE A 8 -1.34 3.44 -8.98
N GLY A 9 -2.50 3.95 -8.58
CA GLY A 9 -3.15 5.04 -9.29
C GLY A 9 -4.56 5.33 -8.78
N GLN A 10 -5.14 6.39 -9.29
CA GLN A 10 -6.51 6.76 -8.97
C GLN A 10 -7.49 5.93 -9.79
N PRO A 11 -8.53 5.35 -9.17
CA PRO A 11 -9.56 4.63 -9.88
C PRO A 11 -10.53 5.63 -10.54
N TYR A 12 -10.97 5.32 -11.75
CA TYR A 12 -12.02 6.07 -12.44
C TYR A 12 -12.98 5.13 -13.17
N HIS A 13 -14.17 5.63 -13.51
CA HIS A 13 -15.25 4.86 -14.14
C HIS A 13 -15.61 3.57 -13.39
N LEU A 14 -15.80 3.69 -12.06
CA LEU A 14 -16.23 2.57 -11.24
C LEU A 14 -17.63 2.10 -11.64
N GLN A 15 -17.76 0.82 -11.89
CA GLN A 15 -19.03 0.11 -12.11
C GLN A 15 -19.08 -1.09 -11.19
N VAL A 16 -20.22 -1.30 -10.53
CA VAL A 16 -20.48 -2.50 -9.73
C VAL A 16 -21.64 -3.26 -10.35
N LYS A 17 -21.39 -4.49 -10.75
CA LYS A 17 -22.40 -5.38 -11.33
C LYS A 17 -22.21 -6.79 -10.78
N ASN A 18 -23.26 -7.40 -10.26
CA ASN A 18 -23.24 -8.76 -9.75
C ASN A 18 -22.15 -9.04 -8.69
N GLY A 19 -21.88 -8.07 -7.80
CA GLY A 19 -20.86 -8.21 -6.75
C GLY A 19 -19.41 -8.12 -7.24
N ILE A 20 -19.21 -7.69 -8.50
CA ILE A 20 -17.90 -7.41 -9.09
C ILE A 20 -17.77 -5.92 -9.30
N ALA A 21 -16.73 -5.33 -8.76
CA ALA A 21 -16.31 -3.96 -9.03
C ALA A 21 -15.33 -3.96 -10.21
N SER A 22 -15.66 -3.18 -11.24
CA SER A 22 -14.83 -2.92 -12.41
C SER A 22 -14.50 -1.45 -12.49
N PHE A 23 -13.26 -1.11 -12.68
CA PHE A 23 -12.79 0.28 -12.81
C PHE A 23 -11.51 0.34 -13.62
N PHE A 24 -11.10 1.55 -13.99
CA PHE A 24 -9.85 1.77 -14.69
C PHE A 24 -8.85 2.43 -13.75
N ILE A 25 -7.58 2.06 -13.91
CA ILE A 25 -6.45 2.78 -13.31
C ILE A 25 -5.51 3.21 -14.42
N MET A 26 -5.15 4.48 -14.42
CA MET A 26 -4.11 5.03 -15.27
C MET A 26 -2.83 5.13 -14.45
N THR A 27 -1.80 4.44 -14.91
CA THR A 27 -0.46 4.52 -14.32
C THR A 27 0.40 5.48 -15.13
N GLY A 28 1.18 6.30 -14.44
CA GLY A 28 2.20 7.12 -15.09
C GLY A 28 3.35 6.28 -15.66
N PRO A 29 4.30 6.88 -16.36
CA PRO A 29 5.43 6.18 -16.89
C PRO A 29 6.21 5.49 -15.76
N ALA A 30 6.46 4.19 -15.93
CA ALA A 30 7.39 3.49 -15.07
C ALA A 30 8.77 4.15 -15.25
N SER A 31 9.25 4.77 -14.20
CA SER A 31 10.54 5.45 -14.01
C SER A 31 11.37 5.86 -15.23
N SER A 32 12.14 6.92 -15.07
CA SER A 32 13.06 7.55 -16.06
C SER A 32 14.20 6.63 -16.60
N THR A 33 14.22 5.38 -16.24
CA THR A 33 15.30 4.41 -16.60
C THR A 33 14.87 3.39 -17.63
N ALA A 34 14.23 3.85 -18.71
CA ALA A 34 14.07 2.96 -19.86
C ALA A 34 15.43 2.57 -20.44
N PRO A 35 15.61 1.30 -20.82
CA PRO A 35 16.78 0.90 -21.59
C PRO A 35 16.92 1.77 -22.84
N LYS A 36 18.16 2.10 -23.22
CA LYS A 36 18.43 2.89 -24.43
C LYS A 36 17.76 2.24 -25.65
N GLY A 37 16.96 3.03 -26.36
CA GLY A 37 16.26 2.57 -27.58
C GLY A 37 14.82 2.10 -27.38
N LEU A 38 14.30 2.07 -26.14
CA LEU A 38 12.89 1.79 -25.89
C LEU A 38 12.11 3.09 -25.65
N THR A 39 11.02 3.26 -26.39
CA THR A 39 10.07 4.35 -26.15
C THR A 39 9.08 3.88 -25.08
N LEU A 40 9.05 4.57 -23.93
CA LEU A 40 8.03 4.32 -22.90
C LEU A 40 6.73 5.02 -23.26
N PHE A 41 5.61 4.34 -23.03
CA PHE A 41 4.31 4.97 -23.07
C PHE A 41 4.21 5.98 -21.91
N LYS A 42 3.67 7.17 -22.18
CA LYS A 42 3.49 8.22 -21.16
C LYS A 42 2.49 7.83 -20.07
N ALA A 43 1.50 7.03 -20.41
CA ALA A 43 0.53 6.47 -19.49
C ALA A 43 -0.06 5.19 -20.07
N VAL A 44 -0.36 4.23 -19.19
CA VAL A 44 -1.05 2.99 -19.55
C VAL A 44 -2.30 2.88 -18.69
N THR A 45 -3.43 2.61 -19.34
CA THR A 45 -4.70 2.38 -18.66
C THR A 45 -4.96 0.89 -18.53
N TYR A 46 -5.22 0.45 -17.30
CA TYR A 46 -5.58 -0.92 -16.98
C TYR A 46 -7.04 -1.00 -16.57
N ARG A 47 -7.78 -1.98 -17.10
CA ARG A 47 -9.08 -2.37 -16.57
C ARG A 47 -8.85 -3.32 -15.40
N VAL A 48 -9.42 -2.99 -14.26
CA VAL A 48 -9.28 -3.76 -13.02
C VAL A 48 -10.63 -4.37 -12.66
N GLU A 49 -10.62 -5.62 -12.25
CA GLU A 49 -11.79 -6.33 -11.74
C GLU A 49 -11.46 -6.94 -10.39
N CYS A 50 -12.34 -6.74 -9.41
CA CYS A 50 -12.22 -7.33 -8.08
C CYS A 50 -13.61 -7.59 -7.50
N SER A 51 -13.71 -8.33 -6.39
CA SER A 51 -14.98 -8.40 -5.68
C SER A 51 -15.34 -7.04 -5.10
N GLU A 52 -16.63 -6.70 -5.11
CA GLU A 52 -17.14 -5.48 -4.48
C GLU A 52 -16.71 -5.40 -2.99
N ARG A 53 -16.71 -6.52 -2.30
CA ARG A 53 -16.26 -6.60 -0.90
C ARG A 53 -14.79 -6.23 -0.72
N GLN A 54 -13.91 -6.65 -1.64
CA GLN A 54 -12.49 -6.26 -1.60
C GLN A 54 -12.32 -4.77 -1.87
N PHE A 55 -13.05 -4.25 -2.86
CA PHE A 55 -13.02 -2.84 -3.20
C PHE A 55 -13.46 -1.98 -2.01
N ASN A 56 -14.60 -2.29 -1.40
CA ASN A 56 -15.13 -1.54 -0.25
C ASN A 56 -14.24 -1.63 0.99
N ARG A 57 -13.57 -2.76 1.22
CA ARG A 57 -12.59 -2.89 2.32
C ARG A 57 -11.31 -2.08 2.10
N GLY A 58 -10.92 -1.90 0.84
CA GLY A 58 -9.70 -1.18 0.48
C GLY A 58 -9.86 0.34 0.45
N ARG A 59 -11.09 0.84 0.40
CA ARG A 59 -11.41 2.28 0.39
C ARG A 59 -11.98 2.73 1.72
N VAL A 60 -11.44 3.84 2.23
CA VAL A 60 -11.98 4.49 3.45
C VAL A 60 -13.23 5.26 3.11
N ASP A 61 -13.27 5.93 1.95
CA ASP A 61 -14.40 6.73 1.48
C ASP A 61 -14.55 6.58 -0.03
N THR A 62 -15.80 6.48 -0.49
CA THR A 62 -16.13 6.43 -1.93
C THR A 62 -15.97 7.79 -2.63
N GLN A 63 -15.96 8.88 -1.86
CA GLN A 63 -15.73 10.23 -2.37
C GLN A 63 -14.25 10.62 -2.38
N ASP A 64 -13.41 9.86 -1.68
CA ASP A 64 -11.98 10.09 -1.64
C ASP A 64 -11.34 9.66 -2.95
N GLN A 65 -10.70 10.59 -3.65
CA GLN A 65 -9.92 10.37 -4.86
C GLN A 65 -8.53 9.79 -4.54
N SER A 66 -8.37 9.11 -3.39
CA SER A 66 -7.10 8.56 -2.98
C SER A 66 -6.59 7.51 -3.97
N GLU A 67 -5.28 7.49 -4.15
CA GLU A 67 -4.63 6.45 -4.92
C GLU A 67 -4.87 5.07 -4.30
N LEU A 68 -5.22 4.11 -5.15
CA LEU A 68 -5.28 2.70 -4.79
C LEU A 68 -3.95 2.02 -5.09
N ILE A 69 -3.56 1.13 -4.21
CA ILE A 69 -2.49 0.15 -4.44
C ILE A 69 -3.20 -1.19 -4.61
N LEU A 70 -2.97 -1.84 -5.71
CA LEU A 70 -3.55 -3.15 -5.97
C LEU A 70 -2.50 -4.15 -6.47
N GLU A 71 -2.69 -5.38 -6.08
CA GLU A 71 -1.96 -6.52 -6.58
C GLU A 71 -2.93 -7.50 -7.23
N GLY A 72 -2.58 -8.03 -8.37
CA GLY A 72 -3.43 -8.94 -9.10
C GLY A 72 -2.69 -9.69 -10.20
N TYR A 73 -3.48 -10.37 -11.02
CA TYR A 73 -2.99 -11.09 -12.18
C TYR A 73 -3.56 -10.51 -13.45
N LEU A 74 -2.75 -10.53 -14.52
CA LEU A 74 -3.22 -10.22 -15.87
C LEU A 74 -3.96 -11.43 -16.44
N GLU A 75 -5.22 -11.24 -16.80
CA GLU A 75 -6.04 -12.28 -17.41
C GLU A 75 -6.69 -11.79 -18.71
N PRO A 76 -6.69 -12.60 -19.75
CA PRO A 76 -7.49 -12.33 -20.96
C PRO A 76 -8.98 -12.44 -20.62
N ARG A 77 -9.73 -11.47 -21.08
CA ARG A 77 -11.21 -11.39 -20.94
C ARG A 77 -11.82 -11.07 -22.27
N VAL A 78 -13.12 -11.27 -22.37
CA VAL A 78 -13.93 -10.91 -23.52
C VAL A 78 -15.06 -10.01 -23.04
N ASP A 79 -15.28 -8.89 -23.70
CA ASP A 79 -16.38 -7.98 -23.37
C ASP A 79 -17.74 -8.49 -23.89
N GLU A 80 -18.82 -7.76 -23.58
CA GLU A 80 -20.19 -8.13 -23.99
C GLU A 80 -20.36 -8.12 -25.53
N GLN A 81 -19.44 -7.50 -26.27
CA GLN A 81 -19.41 -7.44 -27.74
C GLN A 81 -18.50 -8.50 -28.36
N GLY A 82 -17.91 -9.38 -27.55
CA GLY A 82 -16.98 -10.43 -28.00
C GLY A 82 -15.57 -9.92 -28.27
N LYS A 83 -15.22 -8.67 -27.89
CA LYS A 83 -13.88 -8.11 -28.09
C LYS A 83 -12.94 -8.52 -26.97
N PRO A 84 -11.77 -9.09 -27.31
CA PRO A 84 -10.81 -9.48 -26.29
C PRO A 84 -10.11 -8.25 -25.66
N TYR A 85 -9.88 -8.30 -24.35
CA TYR A 85 -9.08 -7.34 -23.62
C TYR A 85 -8.30 -8.03 -22.50
N ILE A 86 -7.34 -7.33 -21.92
CA ILE A 86 -6.60 -7.82 -20.75
C ILE A 86 -7.11 -7.06 -19.53
N ALA A 87 -7.59 -7.82 -18.55
CA ALA A 87 -7.99 -7.31 -17.26
C ALA A 87 -6.92 -7.60 -16.21
N VAL A 88 -6.87 -6.77 -15.18
CA VAL A 88 -6.18 -7.06 -13.93
C VAL A 88 -7.21 -7.60 -12.95
N VAL A 89 -7.15 -8.89 -12.65
CA VAL A 89 -7.97 -9.49 -11.60
C VAL A 89 -7.26 -9.27 -10.27
N ALA A 90 -7.79 -8.33 -9.47
CA ALA A 90 -7.14 -7.92 -8.26
C ALA A 90 -7.37 -8.92 -7.12
N LEU A 91 -6.29 -9.34 -6.49
CA LEU A 91 -6.26 -10.15 -5.27
C LEU A 91 -6.32 -9.27 -4.02
N SER A 92 -5.71 -8.09 -4.09
CA SER A 92 -5.67 -7.10 -3.02
C SER A 92 -5.91 -5.72 -3.59
N VAL A 93 -6.77 -4.95 -2.93
CA VAL A 93 -7.04 -3.55 -3.23
C VAL A 93 -6.98 -2.80 -1.91
N ILE A 94 -6.16 -1.77 -1.81
CA ILE A 94 -6.03 -0.95 -0.61
C ILE A 94 -5.78 0.50 -1.00
N SER A 95 -6.43 1.45 -0.34
CA SER A 95 -6.09 2.85 -0.54
C SER A 95 -4.75 3.18 0.10
N LYS A 96 -4.02 4.09 -0.50
CA LYS A 96 -2.72 4.55 0.02
C LYS A 96 -2.85 5.15 1.42
N GLN A 97 -3.96 5.83 1.70
CA GLN A 97 -4.24 6.37 3.03
C GLN A 97 -4.43 5.27 4.08
N VAL A 98 -5.22 4.21 3.76
CA VAL A 98 -5.39 3.06 4.67
C VAL A 98 -4.08 2.35 4.91
N GLN A 99 -3.27 2.17 3.87
CA GLN A 99 -1.95 1.56 4.01
C GLN A 99 -1.05 2.39 4.93
N SER A 100 -1.04 3.70 4.72
CA SER A 100 -0.27 4.63 5.54
C SER A 100 -0.74 4.64 7.00
N ALA A 101 -2.06 4.64 7.25
CA ALA A 101 -2.62 4.57 8.59
C ALA A 101 -2.24 3.27 9.31
N ARG A 102 -2.37 2.12 8.63
CA ARG A 102 -1.94 0.82 9.18
C ARG A 102 -0.45 0.78 9.50
N LYS A 103 0.39 1.36 8.63
CA LYS A 103 1.83 1.43 8.89
C LYS A 103 2.16 2.30 10.10
N LEU A 104 1.45 3.42 10.25
CA LEU A 104 1.61 4.29 11.42
C LEU A 104 1.23 3.59 12.72
N GLU A 105 0.11 2.86 12.72
CA GLU A 105 -0.36 2.06 13.86
C GLU A 105 0.65 0.96 14.22
N GLN A 106 1.13 0.21 13.20
CA GLN A 106 2.16 -0.80 13.41
C GLN A 106 3.43 -0.24 14.06
N LEU A 107 3.94 0.89 13.54
CA LEU A 107 5.14 1.54 14.10
C LEU A 107 4.91 2.05 15.53
N ARG A 108 3.69 2.50 15.84
CA ARG A 108 3.32 2.87 17.21
C ARG A 108 3.36 1.67 18.14
N ASP A 109 2.75 0.55 17.73
CA ASP A 109 2.73 -0.68 18.53
C ASP A 109 4.13 -1.25 18.74
N GLU A 110 4.99 -1.19 17.72
CA GLU A 110 6.40 -1.56 17.83
C GLU A 110 7.14 -0.66 18.84
N THR A 111 6.82 0.64 18.88
CA THR A 111 7.42 1.59 19.82
C THR A 111 7.01 1.29 21.25
N VAL A 112 5.71 1.03 21.49
CA VAL A 112 5.19 0.68 22.82
C VAL A 112 5.84 -0.62 23.32
N LYS A 113 5.94 -1.65 22.48
CA LYS A 113 6.62 -2.90 22.86
C LYS A 113 8.10 -2.70 23.18
N ALA A 114 8.79 -1.85 22.43
CA ALA A 114 10.19 -1.57 22.69
C ALA A 114 10.39 -0.79 24.01
N GLU A 115 9.44 0.10 24.37
CA GLU A 115 9.40 0.81 25.65
C GLU A 115 9.19 -0.15 26.81
N GLU A 116 8.20 -1.06 26.70
CA GLU A 116 7.95 -2.10 27.71
C GLU A 116 9.19 -3.00 27.95
N VAL A 117 9.88 -3.38 26.87
CA VAL A 117 11.11 -4.18 26.97
C VAL A 117 12.21 -3.39 27.67
N TYR A 118 12.36 -2.11 27.39
CA TYR A 118 13.32 -1.24 28.04
C TYR A 118 13.02 -1.12 29.55
N GLU A 119 11.77 -0.83 29.92
CA GLU A 119 11.36 -0.73 31.32
C GLU A 119 11.60 -2.03 32.10
N GLN A 120 11.20 -3.18 31.55
CA GLN A 120 11.44 -4.48 32.17
C GLN A 120 12.93 -4.78 32.33
N THR A 121 13.75 -4.37 31.35
CA THR A 121 15.21 -4.57 31.42
C THR A 121 15.83 -3.70 32.52
N CYS A 122 15.40 -2.46 32.68
CA CYS A 122 15.81 -1.57 33.76
C CYS A 122 15.42 -2.12 35.13
N GLU A 123 14.22 -2.68 35.29
CA GLU A 123 13.77 -3.31 36.54
C GLU A 123 14.61 -4.55 36.92
N GLN A 124 14.99 -5.34 35.92
CA GLN A 124 15.75 -6.60 36.18
C GLN A 124 17.22 -6.38 36.39
N PHE A 125 17.86 -5.47 35.68
CA PHE A 125 19.33 -5.34 35.63
C PHE A 125 19.84 -3.97 36.12
N GLY A 126 18.96 -3.02 36.39
CA GLY A 126 19.27 -1.62 36.69
C GLY A 126 19.53 -0.76 35.47
N ASP A 127 19.28 0.54 35.59
CA ASP A 127 19.30 1.51 34.49
C ASP A 127 20.70 1.67 33.84
N GLU A 128 21.76 1.48 34.58
CA GLU A 128 23.14 1.63 34.09
C GLU A 128 23.73 0.31 33.53
N SER A 129 22.93 -0.75 33.46
CA SER A 129 23.41 -2.04 32.94
C SER A 129 23.64 -1.99 31.42
N PRO A 130 24.60 -2.78 30.90
CA PRO A 130 24.80 -2.88 29.44
C PRO A 130 23.53 -3.34 28.70
N GLN A 131 22.71 -4.17 29.36
CA GLN A 131 21.44 -4.64 28.83
C GLN A 131 20.40 -3.52 28.72
N ALA A 132 20.29 -2.66 29.75
CA ALA A 132 19.40 -1.50 29.72
C ALA A 132 19.84 -0.48 28.67
N GLN A 133 21.13 -0.26 28.50
CA GLN A 133 21.65 0.62 27.45
C GLN A 133 21.32 0.11 26.05
N ALA A 134 21.49 -1.19 25.77
CA ALA A 134 21.13 -1.80 24.49
C ALA A 134 19.62 -1.72 24.22
N ALA A 135 18.78 -1.93 25.24
CA ALA A 135 17.32 -1.81 25.12
C ALA A 135 16.89 -0.35 24.87
N SER A 136 17.54 0.62 25.51
CA SER A 136 17.33 2.05 25.29
C SER A 136 17.67 2.46 23.86
N GLU A 137 18.80 2.04 23.32
CA GLU A 137 19.19 2.31 21.92
C GLU A 137 18.17 1.72 20.93
N ALA A 138 17.68 0.49 21.19
CA ALA A 138 16.66 -0.14 20.37
C ALA A 138 15.34 0.64 20.40
N PHE A 139 14.89 1.06 21.57
CA PHE A 139 13.69 1.88 21.75
C PHE A 139 13.79 3.23 21.01
N GLU A 140 14.89 3.96 21.21
CA GLU A 140 15.09 5.26 20.54
C GLU A 140 15.12 5.13 19.01
N LYS A 141 15.69 4.05 18.48
CA LYS A 141 15.70 3.78 17.04
C LYS A 141 14.28 3.55 16.48
N VAL A 142 13.46 2.76 17.16
CA VAL A 142 12.08 2.48 16.74
C VAL A 142 11.22 3.75 16.85
N LYS A 143 11.35 4.49 17.94
CA LYS A 143 10.67 5.77 18.20
C LYS A 143 11.02 6.82 17.14
N ALA A 144 12.28 6.95 16.77
CA ALA A 144 12.71 7.86 15.69
C ALA A 144 12.10 7.47 14.34
N GLY A 145 11.98 6.17 14.04
CA GLY A 145 11.31 5.67 12.85
C GLY A 145 9.84 6.05 12.80
N TRP A 146 9.12 5.88 13.90
CA TRP A 146 7.72 6.27 14.02
C TRP A 146 7.51 7.78 13.86
N LEU A 147 8.31 8.60 14.54
CA LEU A 147 8.22 10.06 14.46
C LEU A 147 8.52 10.58 13.04
N LYS A 148 9.53 10.01 12.38
CA LYS A 148 9.86 10.34 10.99
C LYS A 148 8.71 10.02 10.04
N PHE A 149 8.10 8.85 10.16
CA PHE A 149 6.98 8.44 9.33
C PHE A 149 5.74 9.32 9.58
N LYS A 150 5.45 9.64 10.84
CA LYS A 150 4.37 10.55 11.23
C LYS A 150 4.55 11.95 10.62
N ALA A 151 5.75 12.50 10.66
CA ALA A 151 6.06 13.82 10.08
C ALA A 151 5.88 13.84 8.56
N MET A 152 6.23 12.76 7.85
CA MET A 152 6.03 12.66 6.39
C MET A 152 4.56 12.70 6.01
N GLN A 153 3.66 12.19 6.86
CA GLN A 153 2.23 12.19 6.59
C GLN A 153 1.56 13.54 6.79
N THR A 154 2.08 14.35 7.72
CA THR A 154 1.56 15.71 7.98
C THR A 154 2.02 16.74 6.96
N THR A 155 3.05 16.45 6.17
CA THR A 155 3.62 17.35 5.17
C THR A 155 3.15 17.08 3.73
N SER A 156 2.33 16.04 3.51
CA SER A 156 1.69 15.83 2.20
C SER A 156 0.43 16.71 2.11
N PRO A 157 0.37 17.65 1.13
CA PRO A 157 -0.78 18.52 0.92
C PRO A 157 -1.98 17.74 0.41
#